data_802e98f42088fe9d996e3cb3c890f091
#
_entry.id   802e98f42088fe9d996e3cb3c890f091
#
_cell.length_a   1.000
_cell.length_b   1.000
_cell.length_c   1.000
_cell.angle_alpha   90.00
_cell.angle_beta   90.00
_cell.angle_gamma   90.00
#
_symmetry.space_group_name_H-M   'P 1'
#
loop_
_entity.id
_entity.type
_entity.pdbx_description
1 polymer ?
#
loop_
_entity_poly.entity_id
_entity_poly.type
_entity_poly.pdbx_seq_one_letter_code
_entity_poly.pdbx_strand_id
1 'polypeptide(L)'
;VKDYTQYSGWWCRFKDRQKRSQNSSNIINNISRNTQVNKAAVNIWFEQFVPAINYFAGKTASYKGSDEFYTKTQYFDLLKDSGEMNYKSGWHIRTSSWICDHTSMNKADFDMTTGTYTVSNTKTSYNQGSFTDMYNYAADWMTSRAAWISSKWFSEYTPSAKIGDVDGDGEVTVMDATLVQKYIVSLETLTDSQLNVADVNGDGEISVIDATQIQKIVVNLV
;
A
#
# COMPACT_ATOMS: atom_id res chain seq x y z
N VAL A 1 -20.07 18.97 5.49
CA VAL A 1 -18.83 18.20 5.59
C VAL A 1 -19.06 16.93 4.82
N LYS A 2 -18.48 16.83 3.63
CA LYS A 2 -18.55 15.59 2.87
C LYS A 2 -17.50 14.65 3.42
N ASP A 3 -17.97 13.55 4.00
CA ASP A 3 -17.14 12.47 4.47
C ASP A 3 -16.36 11.86 3.30
N TYR A 4 -15.10 11.47 3.49
CA TYR A 4 -14.31 10.76 2.48
C TYR A 4 -14.99 9.49 1.99
N THR A 5 -15.83 8.90 2.80
CA THR A 5 -16.62 7.73 2.45
C THR A 5 -17.64 8.01 1.37
N GLN A 6 -18.05 9.28 1.15
CA GLN A 6 -19.04 9.67 0.14
C GLN A 6 -18.44 10.02 -1.21
N TYR A 7 -17.14 10.31 -1.28
CA TYR A 7 -16.48 10.47 -2.55
C TYR A 7 -16.16 9.10 -3.15
N SER A 8 -17.02 8.66 -4.02
CA SER A 8 -16.71 7.61 -4.99
C SER A 8 -15.56 8.11 -5.89
N GLY A 9 -14.36 8.18 -5.35
CA GLY A 9 -13.17 8.42 -6.14
C GLY A 9 -13.01 7.32 -7.18
N TRP A 10 -12.16 7.56 -8.13
CA TRP A 10 -11.92 6.71 -9.29
C TRP A 10 -11.77 5.22 -8.95
N TRP A 11 -11.19 4.88 -7.82
CA TRP A 11 -10.96 3.52 -7.32
C TRP A 11 -12.18 2.87 -6.65
N CYS A 12 -13.08 3.64 -6.05
CA CYS A 12 -14.30 3.09 -5.43
C CYS A 12 -15.37 2.75 -6.46
N ARG A 13 -15.29 3.31 -7.66
CA ARG A 13 -16.24 3.00 -8.74
C ARG A 13 -16.08 1.59 -9.31
N PHE A 14 -15.06 0.85 -8.97
CA PHE A 14 -14.96 -0.54 -9.42
C PHE A 14 -16.10 -1.41 -8.88
N LYS A 15 -16.46 -1.29 -7.60
CA LYS A 15 -17.63 -2.02 -7.04
C LYS A 15 -18.97 -1.32 -7.33
N ASP A 16 -19.04 0.00 -7.31
CA ASP A 16 -20.31 0.72 -7.49
C ASP A 16 -20.75 0.85 -8.96
N ARG A 17 -19.84 0.80 -9.92
CA ARG A 17 -20.22 0.73 -11.35
C ARG A 17 -20.88 -0.57 -11.75
N GLN A 18 -20.74 -1.63 -10.96
CA GLN A 18 -21.47 -2.87 -11.23
C GLN A 18 -22.98 -2.69 -11.19
N LYS A 19 -23.49 -1.68 -10.46
CA LYS A 19 -24.93 -1.41 -10.36
C LYS A 19 -25.51 -0.50 -11.45
N ARG A 20 -24.68 0.23 -12.20
CA ARG A 20 -25.15 1.29 -13.13
C ARG A 20 -24.99 1.01 -14.61
N SER A 21 -24.36 -0.06 -15.01
CA SER A 21 -24.13 -0.35 -16.42
C SER A 21 -24.41 -1.81 -16.73
N GLN A 22 -25.67 -2.09 -17.01
CA GLN A 22 -26.08 -3.39 -17.57
C GLN A 22 -25.61 -3.61 -19.02
N ASN A 23 -25.01 -2.61 -19.67
CA ASN A 23 -24.73 -2.63 -21.11
C ASN A 23 -23.29 -2.29 -21.52
N SER A 24 -22.31 -2.28 -20.65
CA SER A 24 -20.94 -2.07 -21.12
C SER A 24 -20.15 -3.38 -21.11
N SER A 25 -19.85 -3.87 -22.28
CA SER A 25 -18.80 -4.86 -22.60
C SER A 25 -17.40 -4.32 -22.27
N ASN A 26 -17.26 -3.58 -21.18
CA ASN A 26 -16.03 -2.91 -20.82
C ASN A 26 -15.06 -3.94 -20.21
N ILE A 27 -13.89 -4.08 -20.79
CA ILE A 27 -12.79 -4.94 -20.33
C ILE A 27 -12.54 -4.75 -18.82
N ILE A 28 -12.59 -3.50 -18.34
CA ILE A 28 -12.41 -3.16 -16.92
C ILE A 28 -13.47 -3.81 -16.02
N ASN A 29 -14.75 -3.86 -16.46
CA ASN A 29 -15.82 -4.50 -15.71
C ASN A 29 -15.66 -6.03 -15.67
N ASN A 30 -15.12 -6.62 -16.72
CA ASN A 30 -14.88 -8.06 -16.78
C ASN A 30 -13.64 -8.43 -15.91
N ILE A 31 -12.60 -7.62 -15.94
CA ILE A 31 -11.42 -7.79 -15.09
C ILE A 31 -11.80 -7.68 -13.61
N SER A 32 -12.61 -6.68 -13.24
CA SER A 32 -13.03 -6.48 -11.84
C SER A 32 -13.96 -7.57 -11.27
N ARG A 33 -14.49 -8.44 -12.13
CA ARG A 33 -15.26 -9.62 -11.71
C ARG A 33 -14.40 -10.85 -11.49
N ASN A 34 -13.16 -10.82 -11.93
CA ASN A 34 -12.24 -11.94 -11.76
C ASN A 34 -11.69 -11.93 -10.34
N THR A 35 -11.98 -12.98 -9.57
CA THR A 35 -11.57 -13.11 -8.18
C THR A 35 -10.05 -13.12 -8.02
N GLN A 36 -9.32 -13.76 -8.94
CA GLN A 36 -7.85 -13.81 -8.90
C GLN A 36 -7.24 -12.41 -9.12
N VAL A 37 -7.79 -11.65 -10.09
CA VAL A 37 -7.34 -10.27 -10.32
C VAL A 37 -7.63 -9.37 -9.13
N ASN A 38 -8.81 -9.52 -8.51
CA ASN A 38 -9.13 -8.75 -7.31
C ASN A 38 -8.20 -9.10 -6.15
N LYS A 39 -7.92 -10.39 -5.93
CA LYS A 39 -6.97 -10.83 -4.90
C LYS A 39 -5.57 -10.27 -5.16
N ALA A 40 -5.07 -10.35 -6.38
CA ALA A 40 -3.79 -9.78 -6.76
C ALA A 40 -3.75 -8.26 -6.55
N ALA A 41 -4.82 -7.54 -6.90
CA ALA A 41 -4.91 -6.09 -6.68
C ALA A 41 -4.89 -5.72 -5.19
N VAL A 42 -5.56 -6.49 -4.35
CA VAL A 42 -5.55 -6.31 -2.89
C VAL A 42 -4.14 -6.55 -2.33
N ASN A 43 -3.48 -7.63 -2.74
CA ASN A 43 -2.13 -7.93 -2.28
C ASN A 43 -1.13 -6.84 -2.72
N ILE A 44 -1.15 -6.44 -3.99
CA ILE A 44 -0.30 -5.32 -4.49
C ILE A 44 -0.56 -4.04 -3.70
N TRP A 45 -1.83 -3.76 -3.35
CA TRP A 45 -2.16 -2.61 -2.52
C TRP A 45 -1.42 -2.64 -1.20
N PHE A 46 -1.49 -3.74 -0.46
CA PHE A 46 -0.89 -3.83 0.86
C PHE A 46 0.63 -4.05 0.83
N GLU A 47 1.15 -4.76 -0.15
CA GLU A 47 2.57 -5.10 -0.22
C GLU A 47 3.43 -4.04 -0.90
N GLN A 48 2.83 -3.21 -1.77
CA GLN A 48 3.58 -2.21 -2.53
C GLN A 48 3.08 -0.78 -2.28
N PHE A 49 1.76 -0.53 -2.43
CA PHE A 49 1.23 0.83 -2.32
C PHE A 49 1.21 1.35 -0.89
N VAL A 50 0.79 0.56 0.08
CA VAL A 50 0.74 0.99 1.48
C VAL A 50 2.12 1.33 2.03
N PRO A 51 3.18 0.51 1.83
CA PRO A 51 4.54 0.88 2.21
C PRO A 51 5.03 2.17 1.55
N ALA A 52 4.79 2.35 0.25
CA ALA A 52 5.15 3.56 -0.47
C ALA A 52 4.44 4.81 0.07
N ILE A 53 3.14 4.69 0.38
CA ILE A 53 2.35 5.78 0.96
C ILE A 53 2.81 6.10 2.39
N ASN A 54 3.14 5.10 3.19
CA ASN A 54 3.69 5.29 4.53
C ASN A 54 5.06 6.00 4.49
N TYR A 55 5.91 5.63 3.55
CA TYR A 55 7.17 6.32 3.31
C TYR A 55 6.94 7.78 2.85
N PHE A 56 6.09 7.99 1.85
CA PHE A 56 5.71 9.33 1.42
C PHE A 56 5.20 10.19 2.58
N ALA A 57 4.36 9.63 3.44
CA ALA A 57 3.81 10.33 4.61
C ALA A 57 4.86 10.57 5.72
N GLY A 58 6.05 9.99 5.62
CA GLY A 58 7.10 10.08 6.64
C GLY A 58 6.87 9.18 7.85
N LYS A 59 6.04 8.13 7.70
CA LYS A 59 5.74 7.16 8.79
C LYS A 59 6.82 6.08 8.91
N THR A 60 7.49 5.76 7.81
CA THR A 60 8.60 4.81 7.74
C THR A 60 9.84 5.48 7.18
N ALA A 61 11.02 5.08 7.65
CA ALA A 61 12.29 5.65 7.20
C ALA A 61 12.72 5.16 5.82
N SER A 62 12.27 3.95 5.44
CA SER A 62 12.59 3.34 4.14
C SER A 62 11.53 2.31 3.76
N TYR A 63 11.53 1.91 2.49
CA TYR A 63 10.83 0.74 1.98
C TYR A 63 11.55 0.24 0.72
N LYS A 64 11.23 -0.95 0.22
CA LYS A 64 11.80 -1.47 -1.02
C LYS A 64 11.43 -0.53 -2.18
N GLY A 65 12.42 0.11 -2.83
CA GLY A 65 12.22 1.14 -3.87
C GLY A 65 12.26 2.57 -3.35
N SER A 66 12.59 2.80 -2.07
CA SER A 66 12.69 4.17 -1.49
C SER A 66 13.74 5.05 -2.14
N ASP A 67 14.74 4.46 -2.81
CA ASP A 67 15.79 5.21 -3.51
C ASP A 67 15.28 6.00 -4.73
N GLU A 68 14.11 5.61 -5.26
CA GLU A 68 13.47 6.23 -6.42
C GLU A 68 12.38 7.24 -6.04
N PHE A 69 12.05 7.35 -4.74
CA PHE A 69 10.93 8.15 -4.27
C PHE A 69 11.34 9.09 -3.15
N TYR A 70 10.63 10.21 -3.07
CA TYR A 70 10.78 11.21 -2.03
C TYR A 70 9.61 11.15 -1.04
N THR A 71 9.88 11.55 0.21
CA THR A 71 8.82 11.88 1.16
C THR A 71 8.08 13.14 0.71
N LYS A 72 6.88 13.36 1.26
CA LYS A 72 6.10 14.57 0.98
C LYS A 72 6.86 15.87 1.27
N THR A 73 7.73 15.86 2.28
CA THR A 73 8.55 17.02 2.62
C THR A 73 9.64 17.28 1.58
N GLN A 74 10.32 16.22 1.12
CA GLN A 74 11.33 16.33 0.08
C GLN A 74 10.73 16.77 -1.26
N TYR A 75 9.55 16.22 -1.64
CA TYR A 75 8.83 16.69 -2.83
C TYR A 75 8.39 18.15 -2.68
N PHE A 76 7.91 18.55 -1.51
CA PHE A 76 7.53 19.93 -1.27
C PHE A 76 8.72 20.85 -1.43
N ASP A 77 9.87 20.54 -0.82
CA ASP A 77 11.09 21.34 -0.91
C ASP A 77 11.61 21.48 -2.34
N LEU A 78 11.45 20.42 -3.15
CA LEU A 78 11.80 20.43 -4.57
C LEU A 78 10.87 21.34 -5.40
N LEU A 79 9.60 21.40 -5.06
CA LEU A 79 8.56 22.02 -5.89
C LEU A 79 8.11 23.41 -5.42
N LYS A 80 8.38 23.78 -4.16
CA LYS A 80 7.79 24.97 -3.52
C LYS A 80 8.00 26.26 -4.31
N ASP A 81 9.23 26.53 -4.78
CA ASP A 81 9.55 27.79 -5.44
C ASP A 81 8.86 27.91 -6.80
N SER A 82 8.94 26.86 -7.61
CA SER A 82 8.25 26.82 -8.91
C SER A 82 6.73 26.77 -8.75
N GLY A 83 6.24 26.05 -7.74
CA GLY A 83 4.82 25.97 -7.43
C GLY A 83 4.23 27.30 -7.00
N GLU A 84 4.89 28.02 -6.10
CA GLU A 84 4.47 29.37 -5.67
C GLU A 84 4.55 30.39 -6.82
N MET A 85 5.59 30.32 -7.66
CA MET A 85 5.71 31.17 -8.84
C MET A 85 4.56 30.91 -9.82
N ASN A 86 4.26 29.66 -10.12
CA ASN A 86 3.13 29.29 -10.99
C ASN A 86 1.79 29.71 -10.38
N TYR A 87 1.63 29.55 -9.06
CA TYR A 87 0.43 29.98 -8.36
C TYR A 87 0.21 31.49 -8.46
N LYS A 88 1.25 32.29 -8.25
CA LYS A 88 1.21 33.76 -8.36
C LYS A 88 1.00 34.29 -9.78
N SER A 89 1.53 33.57 -10.78
CA SER A 89 1.39 33.94 -12.21
C SER A 89 -0.02 33.76 -12.76
N GLY A 90 -0.91 33.10 -12.01
CA GLY A 90 -2.27 32.82 -12.44
C GLY A 90 -2.41 31.62 -13.37
N TRP A 91 -1.34 30.90 -13.63
CA TRP A 91 -1.33 29.65 -14.40
C TRP A 91 -1.86 28.46 -13.61
N HIS A 92 -2.17 28.68 -12.33
CA HIS A 92 -2.78 27.67 -11.52
C HIS A 92 -4.20 27.37 -12.02
N ILE A 93 -4.62 26.14 -11.83
CA ILE A 93 -5.94 25.65 -12.17
C ILE A 93 -6.96 26.29 -11.21
N ARG A 94 -7.29 27.55 -11.46
CA ARG A 94 -8.22 28.36 -10.65
C ARG A 94 -9.65 27.87 -10.73
N THR A 95 -9.95 27.09 -11.73
CA THR A 95 -11.33 26.87 -12.17
C THR A 95 -11.85 25.49 -11.86
N SER A 96 -11.01 24.58 -11.35
CA SER A 96 -11.55 23.35 -10.89
C SER A 96 -11.95 23.50 -9.43
N SER A 97 -13.23 23.78 -9.20
CA SER A 97 -13.95 23.48 -7.97
C SER A 97 -13.60 22.11 -7.36
N TRP A 98 -12.82 21.36 -8.04
CA TRP A 98 -12.44 19.99 -7.81
C TRP A 98 -11.42 19.79 -6.70
N ILE A 99 -10.44 20.68 -6.59
CA ILE A 99 -9.42 20.65 -5.54
C ILE A 99 -9.71 21.73 -4.50
N CYS A 100 -10.34 22.83 -4.92
CA CYS A 100 -10.43 24.06 -4.16
C CYS A 100 -11.70 24.24 -3.33
N ASP A 101 -12.73 23.40 -3.50
CA ASP A 101 -13.98 23.53 -2.72
C ASP A 101 -13.88 22.96 -1.29
N HIS A 102 -12.75 22.35 -0.94
CA HIS A 102 -12.58 21.69 0.35
C HIS A 102 -11.51 22.39 1.17
N THR A 103 -11.91 23.40 1.88
CA THR A 103 -11.03 24.15 2.81
C THR A 103 -10.73 23.37 4.09
N SER A 104 -11.44 22.30 4.36
CA SER A 104 -11.21 21.50 5.56
C SER A 104 -11.42 20.03 5.30
N MET A 105 -10.61 19.19 5.93
CA MET A 105 -10.73 17.74 5.87
C MET A 105 -10.41 17.06 7.19
N ASN A 106 -11.05 15.94 7.45
CA ASN A 106 -10.62 15.03 8.50
C ASN A 106 -9.46 14.18 7.98
N LYS A 107 -8.44 14.02 8.80
CA LYS A 107 -7.37 13.07 8.51
C LYS A 107 -7.79 11.68 8.94
N ALA A 108 -7.36 10.69 8.21
CA ALA A 108 -7.59 9.30 8.57
C ALA A 108 -6.29 8.50 8.49
N ASP A 109 -6.21 7.47 9.32
CA ASP A 109 -5.09 6.55 9.38
C ASP A 109 -5.57 5.11 9.42
N PHE A 110 -4.69 4.19 9.03
CA PHE A 110 -4.95 2.77 9.06
C PHE A 110 -3.72 2.04 9.60
N ASP A 111 -3.94 1.25 10.66
CA ASP A 111 -2.92 0.39 11.25
C ASP A 111 -3.02 -1.00 10.62
N MET A 112 -1.98 -1.40 9.90
CA MET A 112 -1.88 -2.71 9.24
C MET A 112 -1.82 -3.88 10.22
N THR A 113 -1.27 -3.65 11.41
CA THR A 113 -1.09 -4.72 12.42
C THR A 113 -2.41 -5.08 13.08
N THR A 114 -3.20 -4.06 13.42
CA THR A 114 -4.47 -4.23 14.14
C THR A 114 -5.70 -4.22 13.24
N GLY A 115 -5.56 -3.79 11.98
CA GLY A 115 -6.68 -3.56 11.07
C GLY A 115 -7.54 -2.35 11.47
N THR A 116 -7.03 -1.48 12.33
CA THR A 116 -7.78 -0.35 12.89
C THR A 116 -7.77 0.84 11.95
N TYR A 117 -8.95 1.30 11.56
CA TYR A 117 -9.16 2.55 10.84
C TYR A 117 -9.59 3.65 11.78
N THR A 118 -8.81 4.71 11.85
CA THR A 118 -9.04 5.84 12.73
C THR A 118 -9.25 7.11 11.91
N VAL A 119 -10.29 7.87 12.22
CA VAL A 119 -10.55 9.19 11.63
C VAL A 119 -10.36 10.25 12.71
N SER A 120 -9.51 11.24 12.44
CA SER A 120 -9.38 12.40 13.32
C SER A 120 -10.62 13.27 13.21
N ASN A 121 -11.22 13.58 14.36
CA ASN A 121 -12.33 14.55 14.43
C ASN A 121 -11.84 16.01 14.32
N THR A 122 -10.53 16.23 14.40
CA THR A 122 -9.94 17.56 14.23
C THR A 122 -9.84 17.87 12.74
N LYS A 123 -10.62 18.84 12.30
CA LYS A 123 -10.56 19.32 10.92
C LYS A 123 -9.34 20.21 10.73
N THR A 124 -8.51 19.87 9.76
CA THR A 124 -7.46 20.75 9.29
C THR A 124 -8.08 21.72 8.26
N SER A 125 -7.93 23.01 8.48
CA SER A 125 -8.34 24.03 7.50
C SER A 125 -7.17 24.36 6.59
N TYR A 126 -7.44 24.49 5.31
CA TYR A 126 -6.47 24.87 4.28
C TYR A 126 -6.93 26.19 3.66
N ASN A 127 -6.00 27.12 3.51
CA ASN A 127 -6.26 28.37 2.82
C ASN A 127 -5.97 28.16 1.32
N GLN A 128 -6.96 28.38 0.47
CA GLN A 128 -6.81 28.22 -0.98
C GLN A 128 -5.92 29.29 -1.64
N GLY A 129 -5.29 30.13 -0.84
CA GLY A 129 -4.49 31.27 -1.29
C GLY A 129 -3.02 30.96 -1.59
N SER A 130 -2.55 29.71 -1.48
CA SER A 130 -1.14 29.37 -1.69
C SER A 130 -0.94 27.99 -2.32
N PHE A 131 0.19 27.81 -3.00
CA PHE A 131 0.63 26.49 -3.45
C PHE A 131 0.85 25.55 -2.26
N THR A 132 1.43 26.05 -1.18
CA THR A 132 1.69 25.30 0.05
C THR A 132 0.42 24.67 0.60
N ASP A 133 -0.68 25.42 0.69
CA ASP A 133 -1.95 24.89 1.18
C ASP A 133 -2.55 23.83 0.23
N MET A 134 -2.46 24.07 -1.08
CA MET A 134 -2.91 23.09 -2.08
C MET A 134 -2.11 21.80 -2.01
N TYR A 135 -0.79 21.91 -1.86
CA TYR A 135 0.09 20.74 -1.73
C TYR A 135 -0.23 19.92 -0.47
N ASN A 136 -0.31 20.59 0.67
CA ASN A 136 -0.63 19.94 1.94
C ASN A 136 -2.00 19.27 1.91
N TYR A 137 -2.99 19.94 1.33
CA TYR A 137 -4.33 19.36 1.15
C TYR A 137 -4.26 18.08 0.31
N ALA A 138 -3.59 18.10 -0.83
CA ALA A 138 -3.47 16.95 -1.72
C ALA A 138 -2.75 15.77 -1.05
N ALA A 139 -1.65 16.05 -0.33
CA ALA A 139 -0.89 15.05 0.40
C ALA A 139 -1.71 14.40 1.53
N ASP A 140 -2.39 15.20 2.33
CA ASP A 140 -3.24 14.71 3.42
C ASP A 140 -4.48 13.97 2.90
N TRP A 141 -5.05 14.42 1.78
CA TRP A 141 -6.14 13.72 1.12
C TRP A 141 -5.69 12.34 0.62
N MET A 142 -4.54 12.26 -0.02
CA MET A 142 -4.01 11.01 -0.56
C MET A 142 -3.77 9.97 0.55
N THR A 143 -3.14 10.38 1.65
CA THR A 143 -2.87 9.49 2.79
C THR A 143 -4.15 9.04 3.49
N SER A 144 -5.09 9.96 3.71
CA SER A 144 -6.39 9.63 4.31
C SER A 144 -7.25 8.75 3.39
N ARG A 145 -7.16 8.95 2.09
CA ARG A 145 -7.84 8.09 1.11
C ARG A 145 -7.25 6.69 1.09
N ALA A 146 -5.93 6.58 1.17
CA ALA A 146 -5.25 5.29 1.25
C ALA A 146 -5.67 4.52 2.52
N ALA A 147 -5.74 5.20 3.66
CA ALA A 147 -6.23 4.60 4.89
C ALA A 147 -7.67 4.05 4.74
N TRP A 148 -8.54 4.81 4.09
CA TRP A 148 -9.91 4.35 3.82
C TRP A 148 -9.95 3.12 2.90
N ILE A 149 -9.18 3.09 1.81
CA ILE A 149 -9.10 1.93 0.92
C ILE A 149 -8.59 0.71 1.69
N SER A 150 -7.52 0.87 2.48
CA SER A 150 -6.96 -0.19 3.31
C SER A 150 -8.02 -0.77 4.26
N SER A 151 -8.82 0.08 4.91
CA SER A 151 -9.91 -0.38 5.79
C SER A 151 -10.98 -1.21 5.08
N LYS A 152 -11.16 -1.02 3.78
CA LYS A 152 -12.16 -1.77 2.98
C LYS A 152 -11.63 -3.09 2.43
N TRP A 153 -10.33 -3.16 2.19
CA TRP A 153 -9.71 -4.30 1.54
C TRP A 153 -8.98 -5.23 2.51
N PHE A 154 -8.79 -4.80 3.77
CA PHE A 154 -8.02 -5.56 4.75
C PHE A 154 -8.53 -6.98 4.97
N SER A 155 -9.85 -7.16 5.02
CA SER A 155 -10.45 -8.50 5.19
C SER A 155 -10.26 -9.42 3.98
N GLU A 156 -9.89 -8.87 2.82
CA GLU A 156 -9.64 -9.62 1.59
C GLU A 156 -8.12 -9.83 1.37
N TYR A 157 -7.28 -9.18 2.21
CA TYR A 157 -5.83 -9.28 2.11
C TYR A 157 -5.35 -10.63 2.64
N THR A 158 -4.59 -11.29 1.81
CA THR A 158 -3.84 -12.49 2.19
C THR A 158 -2.39 -12.22 1.78
N PRO A 159 -1.48 -12.05 2.74
CA PRO A 159 -0.07 -11.81 2.42
C PRO A 159 0.44 -12.80 1.38
N SER A 160 1.23 -12.33 0.43
CA SER A 160 1.92 -13.22 -0.48
C SER A 160 2.86 -14.08 0.34
N ALA A 161 2.86 -15.37 0.06
CA ALA A 161 3.82 -16.26 0.68
C ALA A 161 5.23 -15.80 0.26
N LYS A 162 6.02 -15.34 1.23
CA LYS A 162 7.37 -14.88 1.00
C LYS A 162 8.30 -16.09 1.00
N ILE A 163 8.97 -16.31 -0.11
CA ILE A 163 9.91 -17.43 -0.20
C ILE A 163 10.97 -17.29 0.90
N GLY A 164 11.15 -18.34 1.69
CA GLY A 164 12.03 -18.36 2.83
C GLY A 164 11.40 -17.97 4.18
N ASP A 165 10.18 -17.41 4.21
CA ASP A 165 9.41 -17.13 5.42
C ASP A 165 8.56 -18.35 5.77
N VAL A 166 9.16 -19.28 6.50
CA VAL A 166 8.59 -20.59 6.76
C VAL A 166 7.65 -20.58 7.98
N ASP A 167 7.91 -19.69 8.95
CA ASP A 167 7.05 -19.55 10.12
C ASP A 167 5.87 -18.60 9.86
N GLY A 168 5.92 -17.81 8.77
CA GLY A 168 4.81 -16.97 8.32
C GLY A 168 4.67 -15.66 9.08
N ASP A 169 5.75 -15.19 9.72
CA ASP A 169 5.76 -13.94 10.49
C ASP A 169 5.92 -12.69 9.60
N GLY A 170 6.21 -12.87 8.30
CA GLY A 170 6.41 -11.81 7.29
C GLY A 170 7.86 -11.42 7.10
N GLU A 171 8.80 -11.97 7.85
CA GLU A 171 10.23 -11.73 7.74
C GLU A 171 10.98 -13.04 7.43
N VAL A 172 12.07 -12.98 6.66
CA VAL A 172 12.96 -14.12 6.47
C VAL A 172 14.10 -14.00 7.44
N THR A 173 14.16 -14.91 8.40
CA THR A 173 15.09 -14.87 9.54
C THR A 173 15.86 -16.20 9.70
N VAL A 174 16.76 -16.24 10.67
CA VAL A 174 17.44 -17.49 11.05
C VAL A 174 16.47 -18.53 11.67
N MET A 175 15.30 -18.08 12.13
CA MET A 175 14.28 -18.97 12.69
C MET A 175 13.67 -19.84 11.61
N ASP A 176 13.44 -19.30 10.41
CA ASP A 176 12.95 -20.03 9.25
C ASP A 176 13.94 -21.11 8.80
N ALA A 177 15.23 -20.74 8.70
CA ALA A 177 16.26 -21.71 8.41
C ALA A 177 16.31 -22.84 9.45
N THR A 178 16.12 -22.48 10.73
CA THR A 178 16.05 -23.47 11.81
C THR A 178 14.83 -24.38 11.68
N LEU A 179 13.69 -23.83 11.27
CA LEU A 179 12.47 -24.60 11.06
C LEU A 179 12.62 -25.61 9.92
N VAL A 180 13.24 -25.20 8.80
CA VAL A 180 13.61 -26.10 7.70
C VAL A 180 14.56 -27.19 8.17
N GLN A 181 15.59 -26.84 8.95
CA GLN A 181 16.54 -27.84 9.49
C GLN A 181 15.85 -28.87 10.39
N LYS A 182 14.93 -28.44 11.26
CA LYS A 182 14.12 -29.36 12.09
C LYS A 182 13.25 -30.29 11.26
N TYR A 183 12.65 -29.77 10.19
CA TYR A 183 11.85 -30.58 9.28
C TYR A 183 12.71 -31.69 8.62
N ILE A 184 13.88 -31.34 8.09
CA ILE A 184 14.80 -32.29 7.44
C ILE A 184 15.17 -33.48 8.36
N VAL A 185 15.38 -33.19 9.65
CA VAL A 185 15.70 -34.22 10.64
C VAL A 185 14.47 -34.81 11.34
N SER A 186 13.27 -34.57 10.80
CA SER A 186 11.99 -35.09 11.29
C SER A 186 11.66 -34.72 12.75
N LEU A 187 12.15 -33.57 13.23
CA LEU A 187 11.82 -32.99 14.52
C LEU A 187 10.61 -32.05 14.45
N GLU A 188 10.21 -31.66 13.24
CA GLU A 188 9.06 -30.79 13.01
C GLU A 188 8.32 -31.23 11.75
N THR A 189 7.03 -30.87 11.65
CA THR A 189 6.22 -31.10 10.44
C THR A 189 5.81 -29.76 9.86
N LEU A 190 5.95 -29.61 8.55
CA LEU A 190 5.52 -28.41 7.83
C LEU A 190 4.20 -28.66 7.10
N THR A 191 3.36 -27.65 7.03
CA THR A 191 2.14 -27.65 6.21
C THR A 191 2.50 -27.47 4.73
N ASP A 192 1.59 -27.79 3.81
CA ASP A 192 1.80 -27.61 2.37
C ASP A 192 2.17 -26.16 2.01
N SER A 193 1.58 -25.16 2.70
CA SER A 193 1.92 -23.76 2.51
C SER A 193 3.34 -23.43 2.95
N GLN A 194 3.80 -24.01 4.06
CA GLN A 194 5.16 -23.85 4.55
C GLN A 194 6.19 -24.56 3.67
N LEU A 195 5.86 -25.75 3.16
CA LEU A 195 6.71 -26.47 2.21
C LEU A 195 6.95 -25.64 0.93
N ASN A 196 5.90 -24.99 0.42
CA ASN A 196 6.02 -24.15 -0.78
C ASN A 196 6.95 -22.93 -0.61
N VAL A 197 7.07 -22.38 0.60
CA VAL A 197 7.98 -21.24 0.86
C VAL A 197 9.35 -21.70 1.35
N ALA A 198 9.45 -22.91 1.87
CA ALA A 198 10.69 -23.53 2.31
C ALA A 198 11.57 -24.00 1.15
N ASP A 199 10.98 -24.35 0.00
CA ASP A 199 11.69 -24.67 -1.25
C ASP A 199 12.19 -23.37 -1.91
N VAL A 200 13.31 -22.88 -1.42
CA VAL A 200 13.86 -21.59 -1.85
C VAL A 200 14.56 -21.68 -3.19
N ASN A 201 15.09 -22.86 -3.55
CA ASN A 201 15.77 -23.09 -4.82
C ASN A 201 14.82 -23.54 -5.94
N GLY A 202 13.58 -23.96 -5.59
CA GLY A 202 12.55 -24.38 -6.53
C GLY A 202 12.79 -25.75 -7.17
N ASP A 203 13.55 -26.63 -6.52
CA ASP A 203 13.87 -27.97 -7.05
C ASP A 203 12.83 -29.03 -6.66
N GLY A 204 11.88 -28.69 -5.80
CA GLY A 204 10.78 -29.55 -5.34
C GLY A 204 11.15 -30.43 -4.14
N GLU A 205 12.36 -30.30 -3.59
CA GLU A 205 12.82 -31.04 -2.40
C GLU A 205 13.23 -30.07 -1.30
N ILE A 206 12.79 -30.33 -0.07
CA ILE A 206 13.23 -29.52 1.08
C ILE A 206 14.48 -30.12 1.67
N SER A 207 15.59 -29.39 1.55
CA SER A 207 16.93 -29.87 1.87
C SER A 207 17.78 -28.85 2.66
N VAL A 208 18.98 -29.22 3.04
CA VAL A 208 19.96 -28.32 3.68
C VAL A 208 20.37 -27.17 2.77
N ILE A 209 20.15 -27.30 1.45
CA ILE A 209 20.43 -26.26 0.47
C ILE A 209 19.47 -25.09 0.69
N ASP A 210 18.19 -25.38 0.91
CA ASP A 210 17.16 -24.37 1.16
C ASP A 210 17.42 -23.62 2.47
N ALA A 211 17.71 -24.36 3.55
CA ALA A 211 18.11 -23.75 4.81
C ALA A 211 19.33 -22.82 4.65
N THR A 212 20.30 -23.24 3.82
CA THR A 212 21.47 -22.41 3.52
C THR A 212 21.12 -21.19 2.69
N GLN A 213 20.19 -21.30 1.75
CA GLN A 213 19.72 -20.15 0.97
C GLN A 213 18.95 -19.16 1.83
N ILE A 214 18.09 -19.63 2.74
CA ILE A 214 17.45 -18.77 3.73
C ILE A 214 18.50 -17.98 4.53
N GLN A 215 19.53 -18.65 5.03
CA GLN A 215 20.62 -17.99 5.76
C GLN A 215 21.35 -16.94 4.91
N LYS A 216 21.55 -17.19 3.62
CA LYS A 216 22.15 -16.21 2.71
C LYS A 216 21.24 -14.99 2.47
N ILE A 217 19.91 -15.20 2.36
CA ILE A 217 18.94 -14.11 2.28
C ILE A 217 19.02 -13.22 3.52
N VAL A 218 19.05 -13.82 4.72
CA VAL A 218 19.16 -13.10 6.00
C VAL A 218 20.37 -12.19 6.07
N VAL A 219 21.50 -12.62 5.52
CA VAL A 219 22.76 -11.83 5.54
C VAL A 219 23.00 -11.03 4.24
N ASN A 220 21.99 -10.90 3.37
CA ASN A 220 22.05 -10.19 2.08
C ASN A 220 23.20 -10.67 1.17
N LEU A 221 23.43 -11.97 1.08
CA LEU A 221 24.44 -12.60 0.20
C LEU A 221 23.81 -13.23 -1.08
N VAL A 222 22.58 -12.86 -1.41
CA VAL A 222 21.84 -13.31 -2.61
C VAL A 222 21.46 -12.12 -3.45
#